data_6d281e77a67ab82019827a75d3f0d3fc
#
_entry.id   6d281e77a67ab82019827a75d3f0d3fc
#
_cell.length_a   1.000
_cell.length_b   1.000
_cell.length_c   1.000
_cell.angle_alpha   90.00
_cell.angle_beta   90.00
_cell.angle_gamma   90.00
#
_symmetry.space_group_name_H-M   'P 1'
#
loop_
_entity.id
_entity.type
_entity.pdbx_description
1 polymer ?
#
loop_
_entity_poly.entity_id
_entity_poly.type
_entity_poly.pdbx_seq_one_letter_code
_entity_poly.pdbx_strand_id
1 'polypeptide(L)'
;IRTILSDPEMFCGLEVRDITVVNQPLFSEDAQSFRLASPVFIKRFQDGIQNYKFYLYDDVDSNMLMTETLRHKMQEAGLPEDETLKVEFDLTYPKKQVKMVTIHGIKSKASMCPVIIHGSPQSKLFAWTVGLGNSTGSSFGSLL
;
A
#
# COMPACT_ATOMS: atom_id res chain seq x y z
N ILE A 1 18.63 -13.19 3.17
CA ILE A 1 18.50 -14.55 2.59
C ILE A 1 19.24 -15.58 3.47
N ARG A 2 20.54 -15.42 3.76
CA ARG A 2 21.29 -16.38 4.57
C ARG A 2 20.63 -16.69 5.91
N THR A 3 20.15 -15.66 6.63
CA THR A 3 19.47 -15.81 7.92
C THR A 3 18.20 -16.66 7.82
N ILE A 4 17.41 -16.44 6.77
CA ILE A 4 16.16 -17.18 6.52
C ILE A 4 16.48 -18.65 6.17
N LEU A 5 17.53 -18.89 5.40
CA LEU A 5 17.92 -20.25 5.03
C LEU A 5 18.54 -21.05 6.20
N SER A 6 19.18 -20.36 7.15
CA SER A 6 19.75 -20.99 8.35
C SER A 6 18.71 -21.26 9.44
N ASP A 7 17.61 -20.51 9.44
CA ASP A 7 16.49 -20.66 10.38
C ASP A 7 15.19 -20.44 9.62
N PRO A 8 14.65 -21.48 8.96
CA PRO A 8 13.47 -21.36 8.12
C PRO A 8 12.15 -21.33 8.90
N GLU A 9 12.19 -21.59 10.20
CA GLU A 9 10.98 -21.57 11.02
C GLU A 9 10.43 -20.15 11.17
N MET A 10 9.11 -20.04 11.04
CA MET A 10 8.36 -18.81 11.20
C MET A 10 7.34 -18.96 12.33
N PHE A 11 6.60 -17.91 12.60
CA PHE A 11 5.52 -17.93 13.58
C PHE A 11 4.38 -18.88 13.16
N CYS A 12 3.63 -19.36 14.13
CA CYS A 12 2.47 -20.25 13.93
C CYS A 12 2.76 -21.57 13.20
N GLY A 13 3.98 -22.10 13.31
CA GLY A 13 4.35 -23.38 12.69
C GLY A 13 4.52 -23.33 11.18
N LEU A 14 4.63 -22.15 10.60
CA LEU A 14 4.99 -21.99 9.21
C LEU A 14 6.50 -22.15 9.03
N GLU A 15 6.89 -22.65 7.87
CA GLU A 15 8.29 -22.86 7.48
C GLU A 15 8.53 -22.29 6.08
N VAL A 16 9.63 -21.56 5.90
CA VAL A 16 10.03 -21.08 4.56
C VAL A 16 10.56 -22.28 3.75
N ARG A 17 9.87 -22.62 2.68
CA ARG A 17 10.22 -23.73 1.78
C ARG A 17 11.05 -23.30 0.60
N ASP A 18 10.82 -22.08 0.12
CA ASP A 18 11.51 -21.55 -1.06
C ASP A 18 11.65 -20.04 -0.97
N ILE A 19 12.70 -19.50 -1.57
CA ILE A 19 12.98 -18.07 -1.68
C ILE A 19 13.32 -17.75 -3.12
N THR A 20 12.43 -17.06 -3.80
CA THR A 20 12.65 -16.59 -5.16
C THR A 20 13.03 -15.10 -5.14
N VAL A 21 14.18 -14.78 -5.73
CA VAL A 21 14.56 -13.37 -5.96
C VAL A 21 13.88 -12.88 -7.23
N VAL A 22 12.98 -11.94 -7.09
CA VAL A 22 12.29 -11.31 -8.21
C VAL A 22 13.08 -10.09 -8.67
N ASN A 23 13.29 -9.96 -9.98
CA ASN A 23 13.88 -8.75 -10.56
C ASN A 23 12.95 -7.56 -10.33
N GLN A 24 13.53 -6.40 -10.01
CA GLN A 24 12.76 -5.18 -9.88
C GLN A 24 12.05 -4.84 -11.20
N PRO A 25 10.75 -4.52 -11.18
CA PRO A 25 10.09 -4.03 -12.37
C PRO A 25 10.68 -2.68 -12.79
N LEU A 26 10.74 -2.44 -14.09
CA LEU A 26 11.11 -1.15 -14.64
C LEU A 26 9.83 -0.32 -14.81
N PHE A 27 9.81 0.85 -14.24
CA PHE A 27 8.69 1.80 -14.35
C PHE A 27 9.08 2.97 -15.26
N SER A 28 8.11 3.46 -16.04
CA SER A 28 8.25 4.65 -16.89
C SER A 28 7.88 5.93 -16.15
N GLU A 29 8.11 7.09 -16.78
CA GLU A 29 7.62 8.39 -16.28
C GLU A 29 6.10 8.53 -16.43
N ASP A 30 5.47 7.79 -17.33
CA ASP A 30 4.03 7.85 -17.57
C ASP A 30 3.22 7.35 -16.37
N ALA A 31 1.98 7.76 -16.28
CA ALA A 31 1.02 7.23 -15.31
C ALA A 31 0.88 5.72 -15.49
N GLN A 32 0.90 4.99 -14.39
CA GLN A 32 0.84 3.53 -14.41
C GLN A 32 -0.25 2.99 -13.48
N SER A 33 -1.03 2.05 -14.01
CA SER A 33 -2.05 1.33 -13.23
C SER A 33 -1.44 0.10 -12.56
N PHE A 34 -1.79 -0.08 -11.28
CA PHE A 34 -1.40 -1.23 -10.47
C PHE A 34 -2.63 -1.96 -9.96
N ARG A 35 -2.61 -3.27 -10.07
CA ARG A 35 -3.55 -4.12 -9.33
C ARG A 35 -3.10 -4.25 -7.89
N LEU A 36 -4.02 -4.64 -7.03
CA LEU A 36 -3.73 -4.86 -5.62
C LEU A 36 -3.65 -6.35 -5.30
N ALA A 37 -2.61 -6.76 -4.57
CA ALA A 37 -2.55 -8.05 -3.92
C ALA A 37 -3.35 -8.04 -2.60
N SER A 38 -3.39 -6.88 -1.92
CA SER A 38 -4.14 -6.68 -0.69
C SER A 38 -4.83 -5.32 -0.64
N PRO A 39 -5.95 -5.18 0.12
CA PRO A 39 -6.72 -3.94 0.12
C PRO A 39 -5.92 -2.75 0.66
N VAL A 40 -6.11 -1.57 0.07
CA VAL A 40 -5.55 -0.31 0.60
C VAL A 40 -6.38 0.14 1.79
N PHE A 41 -5.69 0.40 2.90
CA PHE A 41 -6.25 0.85 4.15
C PHE A 41 -5.86 2.30 4.40
N ILE A 42 -6.84 3.19 4.53
CA ILE A 42 -6.62 4.61 4.81
C ILE A 42 -7.40 4.97 6.06
N LYS A 43 -6.71 5.48 7.07
CA LYS A 43 -7.31 5.98 8.30
C LYS A 43 -6.68 7.29 8.72
N ARG A 44 -7.47 8.16 9.33
CA ARG A 44 -7.00 9.36 10.01
C ARG A 44 -7.71 9.49 11.35
N PHE A 45 -6.96 9.99 12.32
CA PHE A 45 -7.54 10.39 13.60
C PHE A 45 -8.36 11.67 13.39
N GLN A 46 -9.54 11.73 13.98
CA GLN A 46 -10.35 12.95 13.95
C GLN A 46 -10.18 13.70 15.27
N ASP A 47 -9.71 14.94 15.17
CA ASP A 47 -9.60 15.83 16.34
C ASP A 47 -10.97 16.00 17.01
N GLY A 48 -11.01 15.84 18.34
CA GLY A 48 -12.21 15.97 19.15
C GLY A 48 -13.10 14.71 19.25
N ILE A 49 -12.81 13.67 18.49
CA ILE A 49 -13.48 12.37 18.58
C ILE A 49 -12.40 11.31 18.79
N GLN A 50 -12.43 10.58 19.91
CA GLN A 50 -11.45 9.49 20.17
C GLN A 50 -11.62 8.30 19.20
N ASN A 51 -11.79 8.58 17.91
CA ASN A 51 -12.05 7.56 16.89
C ASN A 51 -11.32 7.85 15.59
N TYR A 52 -10.98 6.78 14.86
CA TYR A 52 -10.43 6.87 13.51
C TYR A 52 -11.56 6.88 12.49
N LYS A 53 -11.49 7.78 11.51
CA LYS A 53 -12.26 7.72 10.27
C LYS A 53 -11.52 6.84 9.26
N PHE A 54 -12.23 5.92 8.63
CA PHE A 54 -11.75 5.14 7.50
C PHE A 54 -12.17 5.83 6.21
N TYR A 55 -11.25 5.93 5.27
CA TYR A 55 -11.50 6.52 3.96
C TYR A 55 -11.45 5.41 2.90
N LEU A 56 -12.47 5.35 2.08
CA LEU A 56 -12.65 4.31 1.07
C LEU A 56 -12.41 4.89 -0.34
N TYR A 57 -12.38 4.03 -1.35
CA TYR A 57 -12.09 4.41 -2.73
C TYR A 57 -13.04 5.50 -3.30
N ASP A 58 -14.23 5.63 -2.75
CA ASP A 58 -15.26 6.59 -3.15
C ASP A 58 -15.29 7.87 -2.29
N ASP A 59 -14.48 7.95 -1.24
CA ASP A 59 -14.30 9.18 -0.45
C ASP A 59 -13.44 10.20 -1.22
N VAL A 60 -13.87 11.44 -1.27
CA VAL A 60 -13.21 12.53 -2.01
C VAL A 60 -11.76 12.77 -1.58
N ASP A 61 -11.45 12.57 -0.31
CA ASP A 61 -10.12 12.83 0.26
C ASP A 61 -9.15 11.65 0.11
N SER A 62 -9.64 10.47 -0.27
CA SER A 62 -8.84 9.23 -0.26
C SER A 62 -7.58 9.32 -1.10
N ASN A 63 -7.66 9.88 -2.31
CA ASN A 63 -6.54 10.00 -3.22
C ASN A 63 -5.46 10.93 -2.65
N MET A 64 -5.87 12.07 -2.08
CA MET A 64 -4.98 13.02 -1.42
C MET A 64 -4.27 12.37 -0.23
N LEU A 65 -5.02 11.74 0.66
CA LEU A 65 -4.50 11.09 1.87
C LEU A 65 -3.55 9.93 1.55
N MET A 66 -3.81 9.19 0.49
CA MET A 66 -2.96 8.10 0.01
C MET A 66 -1.64 8.65 -0.53
N THR A 67 -1.70 9.74 -1.31
CA THR A 67 -0.54 10.45 -1.85
C THR A 67 0.33 11.03 -0.73
N GLU A 68 -0.27 11.74 0.22
CA GLU A 68 0.43 12.29 1.40
C GLU A 68 1.14 11.19 2.22
N THR A 69 0.45 10.08 2.46
CA THR A 69 1.03 8.95 3.20
C THR A 69 2.26 8.39 2.47
N LEU A 70 2.21 8.29 1.15
CA LEU A 70 3.35 7.79 0.38
C LEU A 70 4.51 8.80 0.38
N ARG A 71 4.23 10.10 0.20
CA ARG A 71 5.26 11.16 0.32
C ARG A 71 5.97 11.13 1.67
N HIS A 72 5.21 11.03 2.75
CA HIS A 72 5.78 10.94 4.09
C HIS A 72 6.70 9.72 4.25
N LYS A 73 6.29 8.55 3.76
CA LYS A 73 7.13 7.34 3.78
C LYS A 73 8.41 7.51 2.96
N MET A 74 8.32 8.17 1.79
CA MET A 74 9.49 8.48 0.97
C MET A 74 10.46 9.42 1.69
N GLN A 75 9.94 10.45 2.34
CA GLN A 75 10.73 11.39 3.14
C GLN A 75 11.42 10.68 4.30
N GLU A 76 10.72 9.81 5.05
CA GLU A 76 11.31 9.02 6.13
C GLU A 76 12.39 8.05 5.63
N ALA A 77 12.26 7.56 4.39
CA ALA A 77 13.27 6.73 3.73
C ALA A 77 14.45 7.54 3.15
N GLY A 78 14.46 8.86 3.27
CA GLY A 78 15.51 9.73 2.73
C GLY A 78 15.50 9.87 1.20
N LEU A 79 14.36 9.59 0.56
CA LEU A 79 14.22 9.76 -0.88
C LEU A 79 13.93 11.22 -1.24
N PRO A 80 14.36 11.67 -2.44
CA PRO A 80 14.07 13.02 -2.90
C PRO A 80 12.56 13.24 -3.03
N GLU A 81 12.15 14.48 -2.83
CA GLU A 81 10.75 14.89 -3.05
C GLU A 81 10.39 14.77 -4.54
N ASP A 82 9.21 14.23 -4.80
CA ASP A 82 8.63 14.12 -6.13
C ASP A 82 7.32 14.92 -6.18
N GLU A 83 7.39 16.12 -6.74
CA GLU A 83 6.23 17.01 -6.87
C GLU A 83 5.16 16.44 -7.80
N THR A 84 5.56 15.57 -8.74
CA THR A 84 4.65 14.93 -9.70
C THR A 84 3.91 13.74 -9.13
N LEU A 85 4.31 13.29 -7.92
CA LEU A 85 3.69 12.14 -7.27
C LEU A 85 2.22 12.40 -6.96
N LYS A 86 1.36 11.58 -7.55
CA LYS A 86 -0.08 11.51 -7.29
C LYS A 86 -0.52 10.05 -7.34
N VAL A 87 -1.30 9.64 -6.36
CA VAL A 87 -1.87 8.30 -6.28
C VAL A 87 -3.39 8.41 -6.24
N GLU A 88 -4.06 7.71 -7.11
CA GLU A 88 -5.52 7.75 -7.18
C GLU A 88 -6.11 6.35 -7.41
N PHE A 89 -7.32 6.11 -6.91
CA PHE A 89 -8.05 4.90 -7.21
C PHE A 89 -8.58 4.91 -8.64
N ASP A 90 -8.44 3.80 -9.34
CA ASP A 90 -9.06 3.60 -10.66
C ASP A 90 -10.55 3.29 -10.49
N LEU A 91 -11.37 4.34 -10.44
CA LEU A 91 -12.82 4.20 -10.29
C LEU A 91 -13.50 3.61 -11.53
N THR A 92 -12.80 3.48 -12.65
CA THR A 92 -13.34 2.84 -13.86
C THR A 92 -13.35 1.31 -13.72
N TYR A 93 -12.56 0.75 -12.81
CA TYR A 93 -12.51 -0.70 -12.60
C TYR A 93 -13.85 -1.24 -12.07
N PRO A 94 -14.50 -2.17 -12.80
CA PRO A 94 -15.88 -2.56 -12.49
C PRO A 94 -16.01 -3.45 -11.24
N LYS A 95 -14.93 -4.13 -10.82
CA LYS A 95 -14.94 -5.06 -9.68
C LYS A 95 -14.34 -4.47 -8.40
N LYS A 96 -14.32 -3.14 -8.29
CA LYS A 96 -13.92 -2.48 -7.04
C LYS A 96 -14.85 -2.83 -5.90
N GLN A 97 -14.32 -3.01 -4.70
CA GLN A 97 -15.10 -3.42 -3.54
C GLN A 97 -14.47 -2.99 -2.23
N VAL A 98 -15.27 -2.83 -1.20
CA VAL A 98 -14.80 -2.65 0.17
C VAL A 98 -14.64 -4.02 0.81
N LYS A 99 -13.50 -4.22 1.46
CA LYS A 99 -13.22 -5.41 2.27
C LYS A 99 -13.25 -5.06 3.75
N MET A 100 -13.86 -5.94 4.54
CA MET A 100 -13.73 -5.91 5.98
C MET A 100 -12.59 -6.86 6.37
N VAL A 101 -11.53 -6.31 6.94
CA VAL A 101 -10.38 -7.07 7.42
C VAL A 101 -10.37 -7.03 8.95
N THR A 102 -10.22 -8.19 9.59
CA THR A 102 -10.14 -8.28 11.04
C THR A 102 -8.73 -8.71 11.44
N ILE A 103 -8.02 -7.87 12.19
CA ILE A 103 -6.69 -8.16 12.72
C ILE A 103 -6.74 -7.96 14.23
N HIS A 104 -6.36 -8.98 14.99
CA HIS A 104 -6.42 -8.99 16.46
C HIS A 104 -7.78 -8.53 17.03
N GLY A 105 -8.88 -8.96 16.40
CA GLY A 105 -10.23 -8.58 16.81
C GLY A 105 -10.70 -7.19 16.34
N ILE A 106 -9.81 -6.37 15.80
CA ILE A 106 -10.14 -5.04 15.29
C ILE A 106 -10.60 -5.14 13.83
N LYS A 107 -11.84 -4.69 13.59
CA LYS A 107 -12.43 -4.64 12.24
C LYS A 107 -12.03 -3.35 11.54
N SER A 108 -11.45 -3.47 10.36
CA SER A 108 -11.02 -2.35 9.52
C SER A 108 -11.64 -2.46 8.12
N LYS A 109 -12.22 -1.36 7.63
CA LYS A 109 -12.68 -1.27 6.24
C LYS A 109 -11.53 -0.82 5.36
N ALA A 110 -11.32 -1.50 4.24
CA ALA A 110 -10.25 -1.20 3.29
C ALA A 110 -10.74 -1.40 1.85
N SER A 111 -10.09 -0.73 0.91
CA SER A 111 -10.51 -0.68 -0.49
C SER A 111 -9.72 -1.66 -1.35
N MET A 112 -10.42 -2.59 -1.99
CA MET A 112 -9.87 -3.46 -3.03
C MET A 112 -10.25 -2.85 -4.39
N CYS A 113 -9.49 -1.84 -4.81
CA CYS A 113 -9.68 -1.07 -6.03
C CYS A 113 -8.29 -0.78 -6.62
N PRO A 114 -8.00 -1.10 -7.88
CA PRO A 114 -6.73 -0.75 -8.52
C PRO A 114 -6.40 0.72 -8.36
N VAL A 115 -5.13 1.04 -8.47
CA VAL A 115 -4.64 2.41 -8.32
C VAL A 115 -3.86 2.85 -9.55
N ILE A 116 -3.87 4.14 -9.82
CA ILE A 116 -3.04 4.79 -10.83
C ILE A 116 -2.02 5.63 -10.08
N ILE A 117 -0.73 5.44 -10.39
CA ILE A 117 0.37 6.19 -9.80
C ILE A 117 1.03 7.03 -10.88
N HIS A 118 1.02 8.34 -10.67
CA HIS A 118 1.82 9.33 -11.38
C HIS A 118 3.08 9.59 -10.56
N GLY A 119 4.15 10.00 -11.20
CA GLY A 119 5.42 10.29 -10.53
C GLY A 119 6.60 9.61 -11.18
N SER A 120 7.77 9.83 -10.63
CA SER A 120 9.03 9.26 -11.13
C SER A 120 9.04 7.72 -11.04
N PRO A 121 9.88 7.05 -11.84
CA PRO A 121 10.10 5.60 -11.73
C PRO A 121 10.51 5.18 -10.32
N GLN A 122 11.30 6.02 -9.63
CA GLN A 122 11.74 5.77 -8.26
C GLN A 122 10.56 5.80 -7.28
N SER A 123 9.63 6.74 -7.41
CA SER A 123 8.43 6.84 -6.58
C SER A 123 7.53 5.62 -6.77
N LYS A 124 7.36 5.16 -8.01
CA LYS A 124 6.59 3.96 -8.32
C LYS A 124 7.22 2.69 -7.77
N LEU A 125 8.55 2.56 -7.91
CA LEU A 125 9.29 1.46 -7.33
C LEU A 125 9.18 1.43 -5.81
N PHE A 126 9.26 2.60 -5.17
CA PHE A 126 9.08 2.71 -3.74
C PHE A 126 7.66 2.31 -3.32
N ALA A 127 6.62 2.82 -4.00
CA ALA A 127 5.23 2.43 -3.76
C ALA A 127 5.02 0.92 -3.91
N TRP A 128 5.60 0.31 -4.96
CA TRP A 128 5.53 -1.13 -5.19
C TRP A 128 6.21 -1.93 -4.07
N THR A 129 7.31 -1.42 -3.54
CA THR A 129 8.08 -2.09 -2.48
C THR A 129 7.42 -1.99 -1.12
N VAL A 130 6.92 -0.79 -0.74
CA VAL A 130 6.42 -0.54 0.64
C VAL A 130 4.91 -0.62 0.77
N GLY A 131 4.18 -0.62 -0.36
CA GLY A 131 2.72 -0.58 -0.39
C GLY A 131 2.11 0.79 -0.12
N LEU A 132 0.80 0.89 -0.38
CA LEU A 132 0.02 2.12 -0.28
C LEU A 132 -0.84 2.19 0.99
N GLY A 133 -1.10 3.42 1.44
CA GLY A 133 -1.93 3.70 2.60
C GLY A 133 -1.27 3.38 3.94
N ASN A 134 -2.09 3.11 4.94
CA ASN A 134 -1.65 2.84 6.31
C ASN A 134 -1.46 1.33 6.56
N SER A 135 -0.71 1.00 7.61
CA SER A 135 -0.53 -0.39 8.11
C SER A 135 0.00 -1.37 7.06
N THR A 136 0.87 -0.92 6.17
CA THR A 136 1.46 -1.78 5.12
C THR A 136 2.32 -2.90 5.71
N GLY A 137 2.94 -2.70 6.88
CA GLY A 137 3.61 -3.76 7.63
C GLY A 137 2.67 -4.88 8.14
N SER A 138 1.35 -4.66 8.12
CA SER A 138 0.32 -5.66 8.39
C SER A 138 -0.35 -6.15 7.11
N SER A 139 0.38 -6.16 6.02
CA SER A 139 -0.05 -6.66 4.70
C SER A 139 -1.19 -5.89 4.02
N PHE A 140 -1.44 -4.62 4.37
CA PHE A 140 -2.33 -3.76 3.59
C PHE A 140 -1.60 -3.09 2.42
N GLY A 141 -2.33 -2.80 1.35
CA GLY A 141 -1.91 -1.95 0.23
C GLY A 141 -0.78 -2.50 -0.64
N SER A 142 -0.58 -3.81 -0.67
CA SER A 142 0.42 -4.44 -1.53
C SER A 142 0.01 -4.35 -3.00
N LEU A 143 0.94 -3.96 -3.86
CA LEU A 143 0.79 -3.82 -5.31
C LEU A 143 1.26 -5.08 -6.05
N LEU A 144 0.65 -5.32 -7.22
CA LEU A 144 1.02 -6.38 -8.17
C LEU A 144 1.58 -5.77 -9.44
#